data_b758ad057086cf7518891571477f5d9f
#
_entry.id   b758ad057086cf7518891571477f5d9f
#
_cell.length_a   1.000
_cell.length_b   1.000
_cell.length_c   1.000
_cell.angle_alpha   90.00
_cell.angle_beta   90.00
_cell.angle_gamma   90.00
#
_symmetry.space_group_name_H-M   'P 1'
#
loop_
_entity.id
_entity.type
_entity.pdbx_description
1 polymer ?
#
loop_
_entity_poly.entity_id
_entity_poly.type
_entity_poly.pdbx_seq_one_letter_code
_entity_poly.pdbx_strand_id
1 'polypeptide(L)'
;MRPLLLGVLVGIIVGCFSASVEAQDAEELFRKVSPSVVVIRAKGRAVDGARGLVTFTEIGSGVLISADGKVMTAAHVVHAMDEIQVELLGGESVPARVVASEPAADLSLLQLIRVPKGAQSARLGDSDQVRVGQQVLVIGAPYGLSYSFSAGWISAKWLPNTAYRAIPLAEFFQTTATINTGNSGGPMFNMAGEVIGIVSHIISKSGGNEGLGFVVTTKSARYFLMEREWAWIGLEGTVVNGELAEIFNVPGGSGFLLSVVPMGSPAWDMGLAGGDRTATIGGREIVVRGDIVLSMAGIPIKTEADIPRIREKVGAMSTGQPFKASILRAGKVIEVTGKAP
;
A
#
# COMPACT_ATOMS: atom_id res chain seq x y z
N MET A 1 -24.52 73.28 -37.44
CA MET A 1 -25.13 72.47 -36.39
C MET A 1 -24.53 71.05 -36.42
N ARG A 2 -23.71 70.73 -35.50
CA ARG A 2 -23.03 69.41 -35.38
C ARG A 2 -23.65 68.69 -34.20
N PRO A 3 -24.00 67.39 -34.28
CA PRO A 3 -24.20 66.62 -33.06
C PRO A 3 -22.90 65.94 -32.65
N LEU A 4 -22.61 66.07 -31.37
CA LEU A 4 -21.47 65.47 -30.68
C LEU A 4 -21.68 63.97 -30.45
N LEU A 5 -20.57 63.30 -30.57
CA LEU A 5 -20.33 61.92 -30.17
C LEU A 5 -20.68 61.71 -28.65
N LEU A 6 -21.43 60.63 -28.43
CA LEU A 6 -21.46 59.93 -27.13
C LEU A 6 -21.25 58.45 -27.44
N GLY A 7 -20.05 58.05 -27.41
CA GLY A 7 -19.66 56.66 -27.63
C GLY A 7 -18.49 56.31 -26.76
N VAL A 8 -18.57 55.12 -26.15
CA VAL A 8 -17.46 54.36 -25.53
C VAL A 8 -17.17 54.71 -24.06
N LEU A 9 -17.82 54.00 -23.17
CA LEU A 9 -17.22 53.50 -21.92
C LEU A 9 -18.03 52.30 -21.39
N VAL A 10 -18.06 51.20 -22.09
CA VAL A 10 -18.49 49.88 -21.56
C VAL A 10 -17.53 48.85 -22.10
N GLY A 11 -16.57 48.46 -21.32
CA GLY A 11 -15.71 47.39 -21.79
C GLY A 11 -14.35 47.25 -21.06
N ILE A 12 -14.30 47.17 -19.75
CA ILE A 12 -13.17 46.55 -19.01
C ILE A 12 -13.65 46.24 -17.58
N ILE A 13 -14.49 45.26 -17.37
CA ILE A 13 -14.69 44.57 -16.06
C ILE A 13 -15.16 43.14 -16.33
N VAL A 14 -14.34 42.30 -16.95
CA VAL A 14 -14.62 40.86 -17.07
C VAL A 14 -13.34 39.98 -16.79
N GLY A 15 -12.21 40.61 -16.46
CA GLY A 15 -10.93 39.89 -16.42
C GLY A 15 -10.48 39.33 -15.06
N CYS A 16 -11.15 39.55 -13.94
CA CYS A 16 -10.63 39.22 -12.61
C CYS A 16 -11.36 38.10 -11.85
N PHE A 17 -12.39 37.49 -12.43
CA PHE A 17 -13.19 36.50 -11.68
C PHE A 17 -12.74 35.06 -11.81
N SER A 18 -11.91 34.70 -12.80
CA SER A 18 -11.59 33.30 -13.07
C SER A 18 -10.55 32.68 -12.10
N ALA A 19 -9.59 33.48 -11.60
CA ALA A 19 -8.55 32.95 -10.72
C ALA A 19 -9.05 32.68 -9.27
N SER A 20 -10.04 33.43 -8.82
CA SER A 20 -10.63 33.25 -7.48
C SER A 20 -11.58 32.04 -7.39
N VAL A 21 -12.18 31.60 -8.50
CA VAL A 21 -13.06 30.43 -8.54
C VAL A 21 -12.27 29.14 -8.37
N GLU A 22 -11.14 28.97 -9.08
CA GLU A 22 -10.31 27.75 -8.97
C GLU A 22 -9.67 27.57 -7.60
N ALA A 23 -9.21 28.63 -6.96
CA ALA A 23 -8.63 28.58 -5.61
C ALA A 23 -9.70 28.26 -4.54
N GLN A 24 -10.90 28.77 -4.70
CA GLN A 24 -12.03 28.51 -3.82
C GLN A 24 -12.54 27.08 -3.94
N ASP A 25 -12.52 26.51 -5.14
CA ASP A 25 -12.87 25.11 -5.41
C ASP A 25 -11.89 24.12 -4.74
N ALA A 26 -10.59 24.43 -4.74
CA ALA A 26 -9.58 23.57 -4.12
C ALA A 26 -9.67 23.56 -2.59
N GLU A 27 -9.95 24.72 -1.95
CA GLU A 27 -10.15 24.83 -0.51
C GLU A 27 -11.43 24.08 -0.08
N GLU A 28 -12.52 24.27 -0.81
CA GLU A 28 -13.78 23.58 -0.52
C GLU A 28 -13.63 22.08 -0.69
N LEU A 29 -12.95 21.64 -1.75
CA LEU A 29 -12.68 20.24 -1.99
C LEU A 29 -11.80 19.64 -0.88
N PHE A 30 -10.72 20.32 -0.48
CA PHE A 30 -9.89 19.88 0.65
C PHE A 30 -10.71 19.68 1.92
N ARG A 31 -11.54 20.65 2.29
CA ARG A 31 -12.39 20.57 3.48
C ARG A 31 -13.39 19.42 3.41
N LYS A 32 -13.91 19.12 2.20
CA LYS A 32 -14.86 18.03 1.96
C LYS A 32 -14.22 16.65 2.11
N VAL A 33 -12.98 16.45 1.58
CA VAL A 33 -12.38 15.11 1.45
C VAL A 33 -11.38 14.79 2.57
N SER A 34 -10.76 15.79 3.21
CA SER A 34 -9.79 15.58 4.27
C SER A 34 -10.28 14.72 5.45
N PRO A 35 -11.58 14.71 5.84
CA PRO A 35 -12.06 13.83 6.90
C PRO A 35 -11.96 12.33 6.58
N SER A 36 -11.80 11.96 5.32
CA SER A 36 -11.60 10.56 4.91
C SER A 36 -10.13 10.13 4.89
N VAL A 37 -9.21 11.09 4.96
CA VAL A 37 -7.76 10.81 4.97
C VAL A 37 -7.32 10.45 6.37
N VAL A 38 -6.43 9.49 6.48
CA VAL A 38 -5.90 9.04 7.77
C VAL A 38 -4.37 9.00 7.75
N VAL A 39 -3.77 9.17 8.92
CA VAL A 39 -2.35 8.94 9.14
C VAL A 39 -2.16 7.52 9.68
N ILE A 40 -1.20 6.80 9.14
CA ILE A 40 -0.87 5.44 9.55
C ILE A 40 0.49 5.47 10.24
N ARG A 41 0.54 4.92 11.45
CA ARG A 41 1.77 4.66 12.20
C ARG A 41 1.88 3.17 12.41
N ALA A 42 2.89 2.57 11.79
CA ALA A 42 3.11 1.14 11.83
C ALA A 42 4.45 0.84 12.50
N LYS A 43 4.48 -0.16 13.38
CA LYS A 43 5.71 -0.65 14.01
C LYS A 43 6.00 -2.05 13.51
N GLY A 44 7.21 -2.27 13.12
CA GLY A 44 7.69 -3.55 12.64
C GLY A 44 9.03 -3.93 13.25
N ARG A 45 9.49 -5.12 12.87
CA ARG A 45 10.81 -5.65 13.22
C ARG A 45 11.62 -5.89 11.95
N ALA A 46 12.89 -5.56 12.01
CA ALA A 46 13.87 -5.85 10.97
C ALA A 46 15.09 -6.50 11.58
N VAL A 47 15.85 -7.25 10.78
CA VAL A 47 17.12 -7.82 11.22
C VAL A 47 18.24 -6.85 10.81
N ASP A 48 18.89 -6.27 11.80
CA ASP A 48 20.14 -5.51 11.63
C ASP A 48 21.32 -6.47 11.85
N GLY A 49 22.17 -6.63 10.83
CA GLY A 49 23.27 -7.60 10.84
C GLY A 49 24.19 -7.51 12.06
N ALA A 50 24.38 -6.31 12.61
CA ALA A 50 25.22 -6.06 13.79
C ALA A 50 24.46 -6.23 15.12
N ARG A 51 23.18 -5.82 15.16
CA ARG A 51 22.36 -5.72 16.37
C ARG A 51 21.36 -6.86 16.55
N GLY A 52 21.11 -7.65 15.50
CA GLY A 52 20.06 -8.66 15.46
C GLY A 52 18.68 -8.03 15.20
N LEU A 53 17.66 -8.52 15.89
CA LEU A 53 16.30 -8.02 15.70
C LEU A 53 16.13 -6.62 16.32
N VAL A 54 15.74 -5.64 15.50
CA VAL A 54 15.49 -4.26 15.91
C VAL A 54 14.05 -3.87 15.54
N THR A 55 13.46 -2.98 16.33
CA THR A 55 12.15 -2.40 16.02
C THR A 55 12.30 -1.08 15.27
N PHE A 56 11.40 -0.81 14.34
CA PHE A 56 11.32 0.45 13.62
C PHE A 56 9.87 0.94 13.53
N THR A 57 9.69 2.20 13.19
CA THR A 57 8.36 2.79 12.97
C THR A 57 8.32 3.38 11.57
N GLU A 58 7.27 3.04 10.84
CA GLU A 58 6.94 3.62 9.55
C GLU A 58 5.75 4.56 9.71
N ILE A 59 5.77 5.69 8.99
CA ILE A 59 4.69 6.66 8.94
C ILE A 59 4.23 6.80 7.49
N GLY A 60 2.95 6.60 7.28
CA GLY A 60 2.32 6.76 5.98
C GLY A 60 0.94 7.38 6.12
N SER A 61 0.23 7.34 5.03
CA SER A 61 -1.14 7.83 4.91
C SER A 61 -2.07 6.72 4.44
N GLY A 62 -3.37 6.95 4.55
CA GLY A 62 -4.39 6.07 4.02
C GLY A 62 -5.68 6.83 3.73
N VAL A 63 -6.65 6.13 3.19
CA VAL A 63 -8.00 6.66 2.98
C VAL A 63 -9.05 5.68 3.48
N LEU A 64 -9.95 6.17 4.33
CA LEU A 64 -11.14 5.42 4.76
C LEU A 64 -12.12 5.35 3.59
N ILE A 65 -12.49 4.14 3.17
CA ILE A 65 -13.30 3.92 1.96
C ILE A 65 -14.68 3.32 2.24
N SER A 66 -14.95 2.98 3.50
CA SER A 66 -16.23 2.37 3.87
C SER A 66 -16.65 2.73 5.29
N ALA A 67 -17.95 2.70 5.54
CA ALA A 67 -18.52 2.97 6.86
C ALA A 67 -18.24 1.87 7.90
N ASP A 68 -17.86 0.67 7.46
CA ASP A 68 -17.44 -0.45 8.32
C ASP A 68 -15.94 -0.41 8.67
N GLY A 69 -15.21 0.63 8.23
CA GLY A 69 -13.84 0.90 8.67
C GLY A 69 -12.75 0.30 7.81
N LYS A 70 -12.98 0.12 6.51
CA LYS A 70 -11.92 -0.29 5.57
C LYS A 70 -11.08 0.91 5.16
N VAL A 71 -9.77 0.77 5.25
CA VAL A 71 -8.78 1.80 4.89
C VAL A 71 -7.84 1.24 3.82
N MET A 72 -7.74 1.94 2.68
CA MET A 72 -6.73 1.64 1.66
C MET A 72 -5.44 2.40 1.96
N THR A 73 -4.30 1.73 1.72
CA THR A 73 -2.96 2.29 1.87
C THR A 73 -1.94 1.56 0.98
N ALA A 74 -0.69 2.00 0.98
CA ALA A 74 0.41 1.31 0.31
C ALA A 74 0.88 0.09 1.11
N ALA A 75 1.28 -0.97 0.42
CA ALA A 75 1.72 -2.20 1.07
C ALA A 75 3.01 -2.00 1.87
N HIS A 76 3.99 -1.27 1.33
CA HIS A 76 5.26 -1.05 2.01
C HIS A 76 5.11 -0.34 3.37
N VAL A 77 3.99 0.34 3.63
CA VAL A 77 3.71 0.97 4.93
C VAL A 77 3.27 -0.04 5.99
N VAL A 78 2.56 -1.13 5.60
CA VAL A 78 1.85 -1.97 6.58
C VAL A 78 2.01 -3.48 6.40
N HIS A 79 2.50 -3.97 5.25
CA HIS A 79 2.41 -5.38 4.87
C HIS A 79 3.06 -6.35 5.89
N ALA A 80 4.20 -5.96 6.46
CA ALA A 80 4.99 -6.79 7.37
C ALA A 80 5.13 -6.16 8.77
N MET A 81 4.14 -5.38 9.20
CA MET A 81 4.16 -4.66 10.47
C MET A 81 3.43 -5.42 11.56
N ASP A 82 3.97 -5.36 12.79
CA ASP A 82 3.43 -6.01 13.98
C ASP A 82 2.27 -5.23 14.60
N GLU A 83 2.34 -3.90 14.57
CA GLU A 83 1.33 -2.99 15.12
C GLU A 83 0.98 -1.92 14.12
N ILE A 84 -0.30 -1.67 13.90
CA ILE A 84 -0.80 -0.64 13.00
C ILE A 84 -1.81 0.22 13.75
N GLN A 85 -1.54 1.52 13.80
CA GLN A 85 -2.41 2.55 14.36
C GLN A 85 -2.85 3.49 13.25
N VAL A 86 -4.14 3.74 13.15
CA VAL A 86 -4.76 4.64 12.18
C VAL A 86 -5.31 5.84 12.93
N GLU A 87 -4.75 7.01 12.66
CA GLU A 87 -5.16 8.28 13.25
C GLU A 87 -6.08 9.02 12.27
N LEU A 88 -7.31 9.31 12.71
CA LEU A 88 -8.30 10.04 11.93
C LEU A 88 -8.15 11.55 12.14
N LEU A 89 -8.83 12.34 11.29
CA LEU A 89 -8.95 13.78 11.48
C LEU A 89 -9.56 14.06 12.86
N GLY A 90 -8.89 14.91 13.65
CA GLY A 90 -9.25 15.16 15.06
C GLY A 90 -8.38 14.41 16.07
N GLY A 91 -7.43 13.58 15.62
CA GLY A 91 -6.38 12.96 16.45
C GLY A 91 -6.80 11.65 17.13
N GLU A 92 -8.01 11.15 16.89
CA GLU A 92 -8.42 9.85 17.42
C GLU A 92 -7.67 8.74 16.70
N SER A 93 -6.94 7.90 17.46
CA SER A 93 -6.17 6.78 16.96
C SER A 93 -6.85 5.45 17.25
N VAL A 94 -6.91 4.58 16.25
CA VAL A 94 -7.59 3.28 16.30
C VAL A 94 -6.64 2.19 15.80
N PRO A 95 -6.50 1.06 16.51
CA PRO A 95 -5.78 -0.09 15.99
C PRO A 95 -6.46 -0.64 14.72
N ALA A 96 -5.63 -1.13 13.80
CA ALA A 96 -6.09 -1.76 12.58
C ALA A 96 -5.32 -3.04 12.28
N ARG A 97 -5.90 -3.92 11.46
CA ARG A 97 -5.26 -5.13 10.96
C ARG A 97 -5.28 -5.16 9.44
N VAL A 98 -4.29 -5.78 8.84
CA VAL A 98 -4.28 -6.05 7.40
C VAL A 98 -5.31 -7.15 7.11
N VAL A 99 -6.17 -6.93 6.12
CA VAL A 99 -7.14 -7.93 5.65
C VAL A 99 -6.87 -8.36 4.21
N ALA A 100 -6.24 -7.52 3.42
CA ALA A 100 -5.73 -7.86 2.09
C ALA A 100 -4.45 -7.08 1.82
N SER A 101 -3.51 -7.68 1.11
CA SER A 101 -2.29 -6.99 0.70
C SER A 101 -1.68 -7.63 -0.54
N GLU A 102 -1.23 -6.78 -1.47
CA GLU A 102 -0.51 -7.17 -2.68
C GLU A 102 0.75 -6.31 -2.84
N PRO A 103 1.89 -6.74 -2.29
CA PRO A 103 3.14 -5.98 -2.39
C PRO A 103 3.62 -5.75 -3.82
N ALA A 104 3.35 -6.70 -4.74
CA ALA A 104 3.71 -6.55 -6.14
C ALA A 104 2.87 -5.49 -6.89
N ALA A 105 1.80 -4.97 -6.27
CA ALA A 105 1.04 -3.80 -6.70
C ALA A 105 1.18 -2.62 -5.72
N ASP A 106 1.94 -2.80 -4.63
CA ASP A 106 2.09 -1.84 -3.53
C ASP A 106 0.77 -1.37 -2.91
N LEU A 107 -0.15 -2.28 -2.67
CA LEU A 107 -1.47 -2.01 -2.14
C LEU A 107 -1.78 -2.85 -0.91
N SER A 108 -2.42 -2.26 0.09
CA SER A 108 -2.98 -2.95 1.26
C SER A 108 -4.33 -2.40 1.67
N LEU A 109 -5.17 -3.28 2.20
CA LEU A 109 -6.45 -2.98 2.81
C LEU A 109 -6.38 -3.30 4.30
N LEU A 110 -6.69 -2.31 5.11
CA LEU A 110 -6.80 -2.44 6.55
C LEU A 110 -8.26 -2.50 6.97
N GLN A 111 -8.53 -3.18 8.09
CA GLN A 111 -9.79 -3.13 8.82
C GLN A 111 -9.53 -2.47 10.18
N LEU A 112 -10.20 -1.36 10.46
CA LEU A 112 -10.22 -0.77 11.80
C LEU A 112 -10.90 -1.72 12.79
N ILE A 113 -10.36 -1.84 14.00
CA ILE A 113 -10.97 -2.66 15.06
C ILE A 113 -12.30 -2.06 15.53
N ARG A 114 -12.45 -0.75 15.46
CA ARG A 114 -13.69 -0.01 15.66
C ARG A 114 -13.74 1.21 14.75
N VAL A 115 -14.92 1.65 14.39
CA VAL A 115 -15.08 2.88 13.61
C VAL A 115 -15.45 4.03 14.55
N PRO A 116 -14.67 5.13 14.60
CA PRO A 116 -15.01 6.30 15.38
C PRO A 116 -16.32 6.93 14.93
N LYS A 117 -17.06 7.48 15.89
CA LYS A 117 -18.31 8.17 15.59
C LYS A 117 -18.04 9.42 14.73
N GLY A 118 -18.73 9.53 13.60
CA GLY A 118 -18.59 10.66 12.68
C GLY A 118 -17.44 10.49 11.66
N ALA A 119 -16.74 9.34 11.64
CA ALA A 119 -15.78 9.03 10.60
C ALA A 119 -16.44 9.09 9.21
N GLN A 120 -15.77 9.73 8.26
CA GLN A 120 -16.27 9.91 6.89
C GLN A 120 -15.44 9.09 5.92
N SER A 121 -16.10 8.33 5.06
CA SER A 121 -15.44 7.56 4.00
C SER A 121 -15.46 8.29 2.67
N ALA A 122 -14.40 8.15 1.89
CA ALA A 122 -14.31 8.65 0.53
C ALA A 122 -14.99 7.70 -0.46
N ARG A 123 -15.45 8.24 -1.59
CA ARG A 123 -15.90 7.46 -2.73
C ARG A 123 -14.72 7.13 -3.63
N LEU A 124 -14.68 5.89 -4.11
CA LEU A 124 -13.71 5.48 -5.13
C LEU A 124 -14.23 5.87 -6.52
N GLY A 125 -13.47 6.68 -7.24
CA GLY A 125 -13.74 7.05 -8.62
C GLY A 125 -13.32 5.97 -9.61
N ASP A 126 -13.69 6.19 -10.88
CA ASP A 126 -13.30 5.35 -12.01
C ASP A 126 -12.00 5.87 -12.64
N SER A 127 -10.89 5.16 -12.37
CA SER A 127 -9.58 5.55 -12.91
C SER A 127 -9.43 5.32 -14.41
N ASP A 128 -10.29 4.54 -15.06
CA ASP A 128 -10.28 4.36 -16.52
C ASP A 128 -10.72 5.65 -17.23
N GLN A 129 -11.56 6.48 -16.59
CA GLN A 129 -12.02 7.77 -17.11
C GLN A 129 -11.01 8.91 -16.95
N VAL A 130 -9.97 8.70 -16.14
CA VAL A 130 -8.94 9.72 -15.90
C VAL A 130 -8.08 9.94 -17.13
N ARG A 131 -7.78 11.20 -17.46
CA ARG A 131 -6.98 11.59 -18.64
C ARG A 131 -5.74 12.38 -18.23
N VAL A 132 -4.69 12.30 -19.02
CA VAL A 132 -3.51 13.17 -18.90
C VAL A 132 -3.94 14.63 -19.04
N GLY A 133 -3.41 15.51 -18.19
CA GLY A 133 -3.78 16.93 -18.11
C GLY A 133 -4.94 17.22 -17.14
N GLN A 134 -5.56 16.23 -16.50
CA GLN A 134 -6.54 16.47 -15.44
C GLN A 134 -5.87 16.91 -14.16
N GLN A 135 -6.47 17.89 -13.49
CA GLN A 135 -6.06 18.37 -12.17
C GLN A 135 -6.41 17.35 -11.10
N VAL A 136 -5.53 17.21 -10.12
CA VAL A 136 -5.65 16.26 -9.01
C VAL A 136 -5.17 16.88 -7.71
N LEU A 137 -5.66 16.32 -6.59
CA LEU A 137 -5.23 16.64 -5.24
C LEU A 137 -4.67 15.41 -4.56
N VAL A 138 -3.55 15.57 -3.87
CA VAL A 138 -3.00 14.58 -2.96
C VAL A 138 -3.07 15.13 -1.55
N ILE A 139 -3.57 14.34 -0.61
CA ILE A 139 -3.61 14.67 0.81
C ILE A 139 -2.93 13.54 1.57
N GLY A 140 -2.02 13.88 2.48
CA GLY A 140 -1.28 12.91 3.26
C GLY A 140 -0.58 13.52 4.47
N ALA A 141 0.38 12.79 5.01
CA ALA A 141 1.14 13.17 6.20
C ALA A 141 2.66 13.20 5.92
N PRO A 142 3.14 14.05 4.99
CA PRO A 142 4.57 14.09 4.68
C PRO A 142 5.36 14.40 5.94
N TYR A 143 6.40 13.60 6.20
CA TYR A 143 7.24 13.71 7.40
C TYR A 143 6.47 13.70 8.74
N GLY A 144 5.25 13.13 8.75
CA GLY A 144 4.37 13.12 9.93
C GLY A 144 3.56 14.42 10.13
N LEU A 145 3.63 15.36 9.20
CA LEU A 145 2.78 16.56 9.16
C LEU A 145 1.42 16.19 8.60
N SER A 146 0.46 15.94 9.47
CA SER A 146 -0.86 15.45 9.11
C SER A 146 -1.61 16.41 8.20
N TYR A 147 -2.37 15.86 7.26
CA TYR A 147 -3.28 16.59 6.37
C TYR A 147 -2.61 17.65 5.49
N SER A 148 -1.38 17.38 5.03
CA SER A 148 -0.73 18.23 4.04
C SER A 148 -1.39 18.08 2.68
N PHE A 149 -1.68 19.20 2.06
CA PHE A 149 -2.32 19.33 0.76
C PHE A 149 -1.29 19.54 -0.34
N SER A 150 -1.46 18.88 -1.47
CA SER A 150 -0.68 19.09 -2.68
C SER A 150 -1.58 18.99 -3.91
N ALA A 151 -1.50 19.98 -4.81
CA ALA A 151 -2.19 19.98 -6.10
C ALA A 151 -1.23 19.74 -7.26
N GLY A 152 -1.73 19.16 -8.32
CA GLY A 152 -0.97 18.91 -9.55
C GLY A 152 -1.85 18.37 -10.66
N TRP A 153 -1.23 17.77 -11.65
CA TRP A 153 -1.89 17.19 -12.82
C TRP A 153 -1.44 15.77 -13.07
N ILE A 154 -2.27 14.97 -13.72
CA ILE A 154 -1.88 13.70 -14.30
C ILE A 154 -0.94 14.00 -15.47
N SER A 155 0.30 13.57 -15.38
CA SER A 155 1.32 13.79 -16.42
C SER A 155 1.52 12.60 -17.35
N ALA A 156 1.22 11.36 -16.88
CA ALA A 156 1.21 10.16 -17.72
C ALA A 156 0.36 9.04 -17.08
N LYS A 157 0.10 7.99 -17.88
CA LYS A 157 -0.50 6.71 -17.46
C LYS A 157 0.44 5.58 -17.89
N TRP A 158 0.66 4.63 -16.99
CA TRP A 158 1.58 3.51 -17.20
C TRP A 158 0.88 2.19 -16.95
N LEU A 159 1.00 1.27 -17.91
CA LEU A 159 0.51 -0.09 -17.74
C LEU A 159 1.40 -0.89 -16.77
N PRO A 160 0.89 -2.02 -16.23
CA PRO A 160 1.68 -2.90 -15.38
C PRO A 160 3.02 -3.29 -16.03
N ASN A 161 4.09 -3.34 -15.22
CA ASN A 161 5.44 -3.71 -15.61
C ASN A 161 6.10 -2.78 -16.67
N THR A 162 5.61 -1.56 -16.88
CA THR A 162 6.18 -0.63 -17.87
C THR A 162 6.96 0.54 -17.26
N ALA A 163 6.49 1.10 -16.12
CA ALA A 163 7.14 2.24 -15.46
C ALA A 163 8.15 1.81 -14.40
N TYR A 164 7.79 0.85 -13.56
CA TYR A 164 8.60 0.46 -12.41
C TYR A 164 8.55 -1.06 -12.18
N ARG A 165 9.68 -1.72 -12.42
CA ARG A 165 9.76 -3.20 -12.41
C ARG A 165 9.67 -3.82 -11.01
N ALA A 166 9.94 -3.06 -9.95
CA ALA A 166 9.82 -3.56 -8.58
C ALA A 166 8.35 -3.71 -8.14
N ILE A 167 7.41 -3.03 -8.83
CA ILE A 167 5.97 -3.12 -8.58
C ILE A 167 5.27 -3.51 -9.89
N PRO A 168 5.44 -4.76 -10.34
CA PRO A 168 5.11 -5.17 -11.71
C PRO A 168 3.61 -5.30 -11.98
N LEU A 169 2.77 -5.39 -10.94
CA LEU A 169 1.33 -5.64 -11.12
C LEU A 169 0.49 -4.35 -11.14
N ALA A 170 1.05 -3.22 -10.71
CA ALA A 170 0.30 -1.98 -10.64
C ALA A 170 0.21 -1.25 -11.99
N GLU A 171 -0.97 -0.71 -12.26
CA GLU A 171 -1.18 0.37 -13.23
C GLU A 171 -1.00 1.70 -12.52
N PHE A 172 -0.21 2.62 -13.09
CA PHE A 172 0.14 3.87 -12.45
C PHE A 172 -0.37 5.11 -13.19
N PHE A 173 -0.80 6.09 -12.41
CA PHE A 173 -0.74 7.49 -12.81
C PHE A 173 0.59 8.09 -12.39
N GLN A 174 1.20 8.86 -13.29
CA GLN A 174 2.26 9.78 -12.96
C GLN A 174 1.64 11.16 -12.71
N THR A 175 2.11 11.84 -11.67
CA THR A 175 1.58 13.17 -11.30
C THR A 175 2.68 14.17 -11.00
N THR A 176 2.39 15.44 -11.25
CA THR A 176 3.21 16.58 -10.85
C THR A 176 2.88 17.08 -9.43
N ALA A 177 1.84 16.57 -8.79
CA ALA A 177 1.56 16.86 -7.38
C ALA A 177 2.75 16.47 -6.53
N THR A 178 3.09 17.31 -5.56
CA THR A 178 4.24 17.07 -4.68
C THR A 178 3.99 15.86 -3.79
N ILE A 179 4.81 14.82 -3.95
CA ILE A 179 4.80 13.60 -3.14
C ILE A 179 6.16 13.50 -2.43
N ASN A 180 6.13 13.26 -1.12
CA ASN A 180 7.30 13.02 -0.28
C ASN A 180 7.01 11.87 0.69
N THR A 181 8.05 11.41 1.41
CA THR A 181 7.94 10.40 2.48
C THR A 181 6.82 10.77 3.45
N GLY A 182 5.92 9.80 3.71
CA GLY A 182 4.72 9.99 4.53
C GLY A 182 3.43 10.23 3.73
N ASN A 183 3.50 10.63 2.46
CA ASN A 183 2.32 10.64 1.58
C ASN A 183 1.97 9.24 1.06
N SER A 184 2.90 8.29 1.16
CA SER A 184 2.70 6.89 0.76
C SER A 184 1.42 6.31 1.37
N GLY A 185 0.60 5.70 0.53
CA GLY A 185 -0.71 5.16 0.91
C GLY A 185 -1.85 6.18 0.94
N GLY A 186 -1.56 7.48 0.90
CA GLY A 186 -2.57 8.54 0.85
C GLY A 186 -3.33 8.56 -0.47
N PRO A 187 -4.56 9.12 -0.47
CA PRO A 187 -5.38 9.22 -1.66
C PRO A 187 -4.92 10.33 -2.61
N MET A 188 -5.07 10.07 -3.90
CA MET A 188 -5.17 11.08 -4.93
C MET A 188 -6.63 11.23 -5.35
N PHE A 189 -7.16 12.46 -5.24
CA PHE A 189 -8.53 12.82 -5.59
C PHE A 189 -8.59 13.50 -6.94
N ASN A 190 -9.70 13.27 -7.67
CA ASN A 190 -10.13 14.14 -8.77
C ASN A 190 -10.85 15.37 -8.22
N MET A 191 -11.18 16.34 -9.10
CA MET A 191 -11.87 17.57 -8.71
C MET A 191 -13.34 17.36 -8.28
N ALA A 192 -13.90 16.16 -8.48
CA ALA A 192 -15.21 15.78 -7.93
C ALA A 192 -15.13 15.26 -6.47
N GLY A 193 -13.92 15.07 -5.93
CA GLY A 193 -13.69 14.54 -4.59
C GLY A 193 -13.73 13.01 -4.53
N GLU A 194 -13.49 12.34 -5.64
CA GLU A 194 -13.43 10.89 -5.69
C GLU A 194 -11.95 10.45 -5.70
N VAL A 195 -11.63 9.39 -4.96
CA VAL A 195 -10.30 8.78 -4.97
C VAL A 195 -10.09 8.09 -6.29
N ILE A 196 -9.07 8.48 -7.04
CA ILE A 196 -8.69 7.88 -8.32
C ILE A 196 -7.40 7.07 -8.24
N GLY A 197 -6.69 7.14 -7.12
CA GLY A 197 -5.51 6.32 -6.88
C GLY A 197 -4.93 6.46 -5.48
N ILE A 198 -3.97 5.58 -5.18
CA ILE A 198 -3.25 5.49 -3.90
C ILE A 198 -1.77 5.80 -4.16
N VAL A 199 -1.23 6.76 -3.43
CA VAL A 199 0.17 7.19 -3.56
C VAL A 199 1.11 6.04 -3.21
N SER A 200 2.04 5.75 -4.10
CA SER A 200 3.02 4.67 -3.93
C SER A 200 4.42 5.25 -3.70
N HIS A 201 5.08 5.75 -4.73
CA HIS A 201 6.47 6.15 -4.67
C HIS A 201 6.78 7.36 -5.55
N ILE A 202 8.02 7.85 -5.45
CA ILE A 202 8.60 8.83 -6.36
C ILE A 202 9.81 8.24 -7.06
N ILE A 203 10.11 8.74 -8.25
CA ILE A 203 11.42 8.54 -8.87
C ILE A 203 12.17 9.85 -8.69
N SER A 204 13.32 9.79 -8.00
CA SER A 204 14.10 10.95 -7.62
C SER A 204 15.58 10.61 -7.54
N LYS A 205 16.43 11.55 -7.94
CA LYS A 205 17.88 11.48 -7.76
C LYS A 205 18.33 12.12 -6.45
N SER A 206 17.58 13.12 -5.97
CA SER A 206 17.88 13.86 -4.74
C SER A 206 17.26 13.23 -3.48
N GLY A 207 16.35 12.26 -3.65
CA GLY A 207 15.54 11.67 -2.56
C GLY A 207 14.26 12.45 -2.23
N GLY A 208 14.05 13.64 -2.79
CA GLY A 208 12.85 14.45 -2.66
C GLY A 208 12.02 14.48 -3.95
N ASN A 209 10.91 15.20 -3.95
CA ASN A 209 10.05 15.35 -5.12
C ASN A 209 10.76 16.09 -6.27
N GLU A 210 10.79 15.48 -7.45
CA GLU A 210 11.28 16.05 -8.71
C GLU A 210 10.18 16.10 -9.79
N GLY A 211 8.90 16.09 -9.41
CA GLY A 211 7.77 16.10 -10.33
C GLY A 211 7.43 14.72 -10.92
N LEU A 212 8.02 13.65 -10.39
CA LEU A 212 7.82 12.27 -10.83
C LEU A 212 7.22 11.43 -9.70
N GLY A 213 5.98 11.76 -9.34
CA GLY A 213 5.19 10.98 -8.38
C GLY A 213 4.38 9.89 -9.06
N PHE A 214 4.29 8.71 -8.44
CA PHE A 214 3.57 7.54 -8.94
C PHE A 214 2.47 7.13 -7.98
N VAL A 215 1.28 6.92 -8.54
CA VAL A 215 0.04 6.64 -7.82
C VAL A 215 -0.61 5.43 -8.45
N VAL A 216 -0.86 4.38 -7.66
CA VAL A 216 -1.55 3.17 -8.15
C VAL A 216 -3.02 3.50 -8.39
N THR A 217 -3.55 3.09 -9.53
CA THR A 217 -4.94 3.40 -9.93
C THR A 217 -5.97 2.71 -9.03
N THR A 218 -7.16 3.32 -8.87
CA THR A 218 -8.27 2.67 -8.15
C THR A 218 -8.76 1.40 -8.83
N LYS A 219 -8.60 1.25 -10.12
CA LYS A 219 -8.86 -0.01 -10.84
C LYS A 219 -7.98 -1.15 -10.29
N SER A 220 -6.66 -0.93 -10.20
CA SER A 220 -5.74 -1.89 -9.59
C SER A 220 -6.11 -2.15 -8.13
N ALA A 221 -6.44 -1.09 -7.36
CA ALA A 221 -6.79 -1.22 -5.96
C ALA A 221 -8.07 -2.05 -5.75
N ARG A 222 -9.13 -1.83 -6.53
CA ARG A 222 -10.34 -2.64 -6.48
C ARG A 222 -10.03 -4.10 -6.80
N TYR A 223 -9.35 -4.34 -7.92
CA TYR A 223 -9.03 -5.68 -8.37
C TYR A 223 -8.25 -6.48 -7.32
N PHE A 224 -7.14 -5.95 -6.81
CA PHE A 224 -6.27 -6.70 -5.89
C PHE A 224 -6.77 -6.76 -4.45
N LEU A 225 -7.54 -5.77 -3.98
CA LEU A 225 -7.93 -5.68 -2.58
C LEU A 225 -9.39 -6.04 -2.30
N MET A 226 -10.27 -6.04 -3.32
CA MET A 226 -11.71 -6.18 -3.10
C MET A 226 -12.36 -7.26 -3.98
N GLU A 227 -11.86 -7.48 -5.21
CA GLU A 227 -12.48 -8.39 -6.17
C GLU A 227 -11.78 -9.75 -6.22
N ARG A 228 -10.46 -9.77 -5.96
CA ARG A 228 -9.68 -11.00 -5.98
C ARG A 228 -9.71 -11.69 -4.64
N GLU A 229 -10.09 -12.96 -4.63
CA GLU A 229 -10.10 -13.80 -3.44
C GLU A 229 -8.68 -14.30 -3.09
N TRP A 230 -7.80 -13.38 -2.71
CA TRP A 230 -6.44 -13.71 -2.29
C TRP A 230 -6.25 -13.52 -0.79
N ALA A 231 -5.95 -14.61 -0.10
CA ALA A 231 -5.65 -14.52 1.31
C ALA A 231 -4.34 -13.74 1.56
N TRP A 232 -4.40 -12.77 2.48
CA TRP A 232 -3.21 -12.30 3.15
C TRP A 232 -2.90 -13.23 4.33
N ILE A 233 -1.74 -13.88 4.29
CA ILE A 233 -1.33 -14.85 5.33
C ILE A 233 -0.34 -14.21 6.30
N GLY A 234 0.32 -13.12 5.90
CA GLY A 234 1.34 -12.45 6.73
C GLY A 234 2.67 -13.21 6.70
N LEU A 235 3.18 -13.47 5.51
CA LEU A 235 4.48 -14.07 5.29
C LEU A 235 5.32 -13.16 4.41
N GLU A 236 6.55 -12.92 4.81
CA GLU A 236 7.58 -12.32 3.97
C GLU A 236 8.82 -13.22 3.95
N GLY A 237 9.45 -13.35 2.80
CA GLY A 237 10.58 -14.26 2.66
C GLY A 237 11.11 -14.36 1.25
N THR A 238 11.91 -15.38 1.02
CA THR A 238 12.58 -15.65 -0.26
C THR A 238 12.44 -17.12 -0.61
N VAL A 239 12.16 -17.41 -1.88
CA VAL A 239 12.24 -18.81 -2.37
C VAL A 239 13.70 -19.25 -2.37
N VAL A 240 13.96 -20.35 -1.69
CA VAL A 240 15.26 -21.03 -1.67
C VAL A 240 15.18 -22.26 -2.55
N ASN A 241 16.09 -22.37 -3.50
CA ASN A 241 16.25 -23.51 -4.41
C ASN A 241 17.72 -23.65 -4.84
N GLY A 242 18.08 -24.70 -5.60
CA GLY A 242 19.44 -24.95 -6.05
C GLY A 242 20.45 -24.90 -4.90
N GLU A 243 21.54 -24.15 -5.07
CA GLU A 243 22.63 -24.02 -4.09
C GLU A 243 22.15 -23.55 -2.71
N LEU A 244 21.21 -22.60 -2.64
CA LEU A 244 20.65 -22.16 -1.35
C LEU A 244 19.90 -23.28 -0.64
N ALA A 245 19.14 -24.10 -1.37
CA ALA A 245 18.45 -25.24 -0.78
C ALA A 245 19.41 -26.32 -0.27
N GLU A 246 20.54 -26.53 -0.96
CA GLU A 246 21.59 -27.42 -0.51
C GLU A 246 22.26 -26.92 0.76
N ILE A 247 22.62 -25.62 0.84
CA ILE A 247 23.21 -24.98 2.03
C ILE A 247 22.31 -25.13 3.25
N PHE A 248 21.00 -24.96 3.07
CA PHE A 248 20.02 -25.09 4.15
C PHE A 248 19.54 -26.54 4.38
N ASN A 249 20.04 -27.51 3.63
CA ASN A 249 19.61 -28.91 3.66
C ASN A 249 18.08 -29.05 3.52
N VAL A 250 17.49 -28.33 2.56
CA VAL A 250 16.03 -28.30 2.36
C VAL A 250 15.57 -29.60 1.73
N PRO A 251 14.71 -30.39 2.40
CA PRO A 251 14.13 -31.59 1.81
C PRO A 251 13.34 -31.28 0.52
N GLY A 252 13.60 -32.04 -0.54
CA GLY A 252 12.99 -31.80 -1.85
C GLY A 252 13.59 -30.64 -2.65
N GLY A 253 14.69 -30.03 -2.16
CA GLY A 253 15.51 -29.07 -2.90
C GLY A 253 14.87 -27.70 -3.12
N SER A 254 13.76 -27.36 -2.43
CA SER A 254 13.14 -26.05 -2.54
C SER A 254 12.19 -25.75 -1.38
N GLY A 255 11.95 -24.45 -1.11
CA GLY A 255 11.05 -23.97 -0.09
C GLY A 255 11.02 -22.45 -0.04
N PHE A 256 10.27 -21.88 0.89
CA PHE A 256 10.15 -20.44 1.13
C PHE A 256 10.70 -20.11 2.52
N LEU A 257 11.89 -19.52 2.57
CA LEU A 257 12.57 -19.11 3.80
C LEU A 257 11.92 -17.82 4.32
N LEU A 258 11.34 -17.88 5.51
CA LEU A 258 10.65 -16.75 6.12
C LEU A 258 11.63 -15.73 6.70
N SER A 259 11.55 -14.50 6.25
CA SER A 259 12.28 -13.36 6.81
C SER A 259 11.48 -12.69 7.92
N VAL A 260 10.18 -12.41 7.67
CA VAL A 260 9.29 -11.74 8.63
C VAL A 260 7.97 -12.51 8.73
N VAL A 261 7.48 -12.65 9.95
CA VAL A 261 6.12 -13.08 10.29
C VAL A 261 5.55 -12.06 11.26
N PRO A 262 4.66 -11.15 10.79
CA PRO A 262 4.09 -10.10 11.63
C PRO A 262 3.26 -10.68 12.78
N MET A 263 3.36 -10.11 13.97
CA MET A 263 2.52 -10.49 15.10
C MET A 263 1.04 -10.28 14.78
N GLY A 264 0.20 -11.22 15.19
CA GLY A 264 -1.25 -11.18 14.93
C GLY A 264 -1.64 -11.47 13.49
N SER A 265 -0.71 -11.89 12.61
CA SER A 265 -1.04 -12.41 11.29
C SER A 265 -1.50 -13.86 11.36
N PRO A 266 -2.25 -14.36 10.34
CA PRO A 266 -2.58 -15.80 10.26
C PRO A 266 -1.36 -16.73 10.36
N ALA A 267 -0.23 -16.34 9.78
CA ALA A 267 1.03 -17.08 9.89
C ALA A 267 1.59 -17.11 11.31
N TRP A 268 1.49 -16.00 12.04
CA TRP A 268 1.84 -15.94 13.45
C TRP A 268 0.98 -16.88 14.30
N ASP A 269 -0.32 -16.89 14.05
CA ASP A 269 -1.28 -17.76 14.74
C ASP A 269 -1.04 -19.25 14.44
N MET A 270 -0.45 -19.57 13.29
CA MET A 270 0.03 -20.91 12.96
C MET A 270 1.31 -21.30 13.73
N GLY A 271 1.93 -20.36 14.43
CA GLY A 271 3.20 -20.56 15.11
C GLY A 271 4.41 -20.58 14.18
N LEU A 272 4.31 -19.94 12.99
CA LEU A 272 5.44 -19.75 12.09
C LEU A 272 6.39 -18.67 12.64
N ALA A 273 7.67 -18.84 12.36
CA ALA A 273 8.73 -17.94 12.85
C ALA A 273 9.52 -17.35 11.67
N GLY A 274 9.69 -16.03 11.66
CA GLY A 274 10.62 -15.32 10.80
C GLY A 274 12.06 -15.45 11.27
N GLY A 275 13.02 -15.03 10.43
CA GLY A 275 14.43 -15.03 10.77
C GLY A 275 14.82 -13.93 11.76
N ASP A 276 15.97 -14.12 12.43
CA ASP A 276 16.48 -13.17 13.42
C ASP A 276 17.97 -12.81 13.21
N ARG A 277 18.57 -13.28 12.12
CA ARG A 277 19.95 -13.02 11.73
C ARG A 277 20.06 -12.81 10.23
N THR A 278 21.09 -12.09 9.80
CA THR A 278 21.51 -12.05 8.41
C THR A 278 22.73 -12.93 8.16
N ALA A 279 22.83 -13.47 6.95
CA ALA A 279 24.00 -14.15 6.45
C ALA A 279 24.25 -13.69 5.01
N THR A 280 25.53 -13.54 4.64
CA THR A 280 25.90 -13.27 3.25
C THR A 280 26.22 -14.59 2.54
N ILE A 281 25.36 -14.96 1.59
CA ILE A 281 25.49 -16.20 0.81
C ILE A 281 25.52 -15.83 -0.67
N GLY A 282 26.56 -16.26 -1.39
CA GLY A 282 26.71 -15.91 -2.82
C GLY A 282 26.74 -14.39 -3.08
N GLY A 283 27.25 -13.58 -2.13
CA GLY A 283 27.31 -12.13 -2.23
C GLY A 283 25.96 -11.42 -1.97
N ARG A 284 24.92 -12.14 -1.56
CA ARG A 284 23.61 -11.60 -1.19
C ARG A 284 23.40 -11.70 0.31
N GLU A 285 22.90 -10.63 0.92
CA GLU A 285 22.46 -10.67 2.30
C GLU A 285 21.06 -11.28 2.39
N ILE A 286 20.91 -12.31 3.21
CA ILE A 286 19.68 -13.07 3.38
C ILE A 286 19.38 -13.15 4.88
N VAL A 287 18.12 -12.92 5.26
CA VAL A 287 17.64 -13.18 6.62
C VAL A 287 17.51 -14.69 6.80
N VAL A 288 18.11 -15.21 7.84
CA VAL A 288 18.21 -16.66 8.11
C VAL A 288 17.66 -17.00 9.49
N ARG A 289 17.58 -18.34 9.79
CA ARG A 289 17.05 -18.91 11.03
C ARG A 289 15.52 -18.82 11.16
N GLY A 290 14.82 -18.32 10.14
CA GLY A 290 13.38 -18.48 10.02
C GLY A 290 12.98 -19.88 9.56
N ASP A 291 11.72 -20.21 9.66
CA ASP A 291 11.17 -21.43 9.09
C ASP A 291 11.33 -21.44 7.57
N ILE A 292 11.48 -22.62 6.99
CA ILE A 292 11.38 -22.79 5.54
C ILE A 292 10.08 -23.53 5.25
N VAL A 293 9.12 -22.87 4.62
CA VAL A 293 7.85 -23.48 4.23
C VAL A 293 8.09 -24.34 2.98
N LEU A 294 7.88 -25.64 3.12
CA LEU A 294 8.06 -26.63 2.04
C LEU A 294 6.78 -26.76 1.19
N SER A 295 5.63 -26.72 1.85
CA SER A 295 4.32 -26.72 1.21
C SER A 295 3.27 -26.06 2.08
N MET A 296 2.23 -25.50 1.47
CA MET A 296 1.09 -24.92 2.18
C MET A 296 -0.21 -25.23 1.42
N ALA A 297 -1.26 -25.58 2.15
CA ALA A 297 -2.56 -25.98 1.60
C ALA A 297 -2.43 -27.08 0.51
N GLY A 298 -1.45 -27.99 0.66
CA GLY A 298 -1.18 -29.06 -0.28
C GLY A 298 -0.43 -28.65 -1.56
N ILE A 299 0.03 -27.38 -1.66
CA ILE A 299 0.85 -26.90 -2.78
C ILE A 299 2.31 -26.84 -2.33
N PRO A 300 3.25 -27.59 -2.95
CA PRO A 300 4.67 -27.47 -2.69
C PRO A 300 5.21 -26.15 -3.24
N ILE A 301 6.17 -25.53 -2.52
CA ILE A 301 6.81 -24.28 -2.95
C ILE A 301 8.12 -24.62 -3.66
N LYS A 302 8.14 -24.40 -4.96
CA LYS A 302 9.33 -24.63 -5.81
C LYS A 302 9.85 -23.33 -6.42
N THR A 303 8.95 -22.41 -6.72
CA THR A 303 9.24 -21.15 -7.41
C THR A 303 8.36 -20.04 -6.84
N GLU A 304 8.70 -18.79 -7.14
CA GLU A 304 7.87 -17.60 -6.80
C GLU A 304 6.42 -17.71 -7.34
N ALA A 305 6.21 -18.42 -8.44
CA ALA A 305 4.88 -18.60 -9.03
C ALA A 305 3.94 -19.47 -8.19
N ASP A 306 4.45 -20.22 -7.21
CA ASP A 306 3.62 -21.04 -6.33
C ASP A 306 2.97 -20.21 -5.21
N ILE A 307 3.56 -19.07 -4.84
CA ILE A 307 3.04 -18.20 -3.78
C ILE A 307 1.65 -17.64 -4.13
N PRO A 308 1.42 -17.05 -5.31
CA PRO A 308 0.08 -16.64 -5.74
C PRO A 308 -0.94 -17.77 -5.72
N ARG A 309 -0.57 -18.98 -6.16
CA ARG A 309 -1.45 -20.17 -6.18
C ARG A 309 -1.87 -20.60 -4.77
N ILE A 310 -0.96 -20.51 -3.80
CA ILE A 310 -1.26 -20.79 -2.40
C ILE A 310 -2.26 -19.74 -1.86
N ARG A 311 -2.00 -18.47 -2.13
CA ARG A 311 -2.86 -17.35 -1.69
C ARG A 311 -4.28 -17.46 -2.25
N GLU A 312 -4.41 -17.80 -3.54
CA GLU A 312 -5.68 -18.06 -4.20
C GLU A 312 -6.41 -19.27 -3.58
N LYS A 313 -5.68 -20.40 -3.40
CA LYS A 313 -6.27 -21.60 -2.81
C LYS A 313 -6.76 -21.37 -1.39
N VAL A 314 -5.99 -20.66 -0.55
CA VAL A 314 -6.41 -20.34 0.82
C VAL A 314 -7.52 -19.29 0.83
N GLY A 315 -7.50 -18.33 -0.07
CA GLY A 315 -8.56 -17.31 -0.22
C GLY A 315 -9.90 -17.88 -0.64
N ALA A 316 -9.92 -18.96 -1.44
CA ALA A 316 -11.13 -19.67 -1.85
C ALA A 316 -11.71 -20.60 -0.76
N MET A 317 -11.03 -20.77 0.37
CA MET A 317 -11.55 -21.55 1.50
C MET A 317 -12.55 -20.74 2.31
N SER A 318 -13.47 -21.45 2.98
CA SER A 318 -14.37 -20.78 3.94
C SER A 318 -13.58 -20.25 5.13
N THR A 319 -13.94 -19.05 5.63
CA THR A 319 -13.34 -18.47 6.83
C THR A 319 -13.32 -19.48 8.00
N GLY A 320 -12.13 -19.62 8.61
CA GLY A 320 -11.89 -20.58 9.68
C GLY A 320 -11.66 -22.04 9.24
N GLN A 321 -11.77 -22.34 7.93
CA GLN A 321 -11.44 -23.68 7.42
C GLN A 321 -9.96 -24.01 7.66
N PRO A 322 -9.64 -25.18 8.26
CA PRO A 322 -8.24 -25.53 8.54
C PRO A 322 -7.49 -25.91 7.26
N PHE A 323 -6.23 -25.50 7.19
CA PHE A 323 -5.26 -25.96 6.20
C PHE A 323 -3.91 -26.26 6.84
N LYS A 324 -3.10 -27.09 6.19
CA LYS A 324 -1.80 -27.52 6.69
C LYS A 324 -0.66 -26.87 5.93
N ALA A 325 0.44 -26.64 6.64
CA ALA A 325 1.72 -26.32 6.05
C ALA A 325 2.80 -27.27 6.59
N SER A 326 3.66 -27.77 5.70
CA SER A 326 4.87 -28.51 6.05
C SER A 326 6.03 -27.55 6.06
N ILE A 327 6.79 -27.49 7.14
CA ILE A 327 7.89 -26.56 7.33
C ILE A 327 9.15 -27.31 7.77
N LEU A 328 10.32 -26.76 7.41
CA LEU A 328 11.60 -27.15 7.97
C LEU A 328 11.98 -26.15 9.08
N ARG A 329 12.09 -26.61 10.32
CA ARG A 329 12.52 -25.83 11.49
C ARG A 329 13.64 -26.55 12.23
N ALA A 330 14.77 -25.90 12.39
CA ALA A 330 15.95 -26.48 13.07
C ALA A 330 16.31 -27.88 12.58
N GLY A 331 16.31 -28.09 11.27
CA GLY A 331 16.65 -29.36 10.61
C GLY A 331 15.56 -30.46 10.69
N LYS A 332 14.38 -30.16 11.24
CA LYS A 332 13.26 -31.12 11.33
C LYS A 332 12.09 -30.67 10.50
N VAL A 333 11.50 -31.60 9.76
CA VAL A 333 10.23 -31.35 9.07
C VAL A 333 9.08 -31.54 10.06
N ILE A 334 8.26 -30.51 10.22
CA ILE A 334 7.07 -30.52 11.07
C ILE A 334 5.87 -30.03 10.29
N GLU A 335 4.69 -30.44 10.72
CA GLU A 335 3.41 -29.97 10.17
C GLU A 335 2.76 -29.00 11.14
N VAL A 336 2.32 -27.86 10.63
CA VAL A 336 1.55 -26.85 11.37
C VAL A 336 0.19 -26.66 10.70
N THR A 337 -0.81 -26.25 11.48
CA THR A 337 -2.18 -26.05 10.98
C THR A 337 -2.56 -24.59 11.12
N GLY A 338 -3.06 -24.01 10.03
CA GLY A 338 -3.65 -22.68 9.98
C GLY A 338 -5.15 -22.73 9.77
N LYS A 339 -5.78 -21.57 9.86
CA LYS A 339 -7.18 -21.34 9.49
C LYS A 339 -7.23 -20.31 8.38
N ALA A 340 -8.06 -20.53 7.38
CA ALA A 340 -8.33 -19.54 6.34
C ALA A 340 -8.91 -18.26 6.96
N PRO A 341 -8.45 -17.07 6.53
CA PRO A 341 -8.84 -15.79 7.10
C PRO A 341 -10.31 -15.40 6.83
#